data_7676a69b6c6c71dab6593ffd195e0ff5
#
_entry.id   7676a69b6c6c71dab6593ffd195e0ff5
#
_cell.length_a   1.000
_cell.length_b   1.000
_cell.length_c   1.000
_cell.angle_alpha   90.00
_cell.angle_beta   90.00
_cell.angle_gamma   90.00
#
_symmetry.space_group_name_H-M   'P 1'
#
loop_
_entity.id
_entity.type
_entity.pdbx_description
1 polymer ?
#
loop_
_entity_poly.entity_id
_entity_poly.type
_entity_poly.pdbx_seq_one_letter_code
_entity_poly.pdbx_strand_id
1 'polypeptide(L)'
;MLQGLALIKLGGSVATFKERPLAANIDAIEGISRALTRLDIPIIIVHGGGSFGHYWSVKYDMHTKPANYDVHGVSIVHESMIALNQIIVNSMIRAGLNPYGISPSALTTGHKPIVSKIKQIYAMAQSKLIPVTFGDIVYVEGAKYSILS
;
A
#
# COMPACT_ATOMS: atom_id res chain seq x y z
N MET A 1 -19.33 23.45 -1.90
CA MET A 1 -19.68 22.07 -1.54
C MET A 1 -18.39 21.29 -1.36
N LEU A 2 -18.20 20.66 -0.21
CA LEU A 2 -17.16 19.65 -0.06
C LEU A 2 -17.53 18.48 -0.97
N GLN A 3 -16.84 18.32 -2.09
CA GLN A 3 -16.95 17.09 -2.86
C GLN A 3 -16.48 15.95 -1.95
N GLY A 4 -17.30 14.92 -1.83
CA GLY A 4 -16.94 13.74 -1.03
C GLY A 4 -15.62 13.17 -1.49
N LEU A 5 -14.85 12.58 -0.57
CA LEU A 5 -13.61 11.83 -0.84
C LEU A 5 -13.83 10.41 -0.37
N ALA A 6 -13.47 9.43 -1.20
CA ALA A 6 -13.47 8.02 -0.82
C ALA A 6 -12.07 7.57 -0.40
N LEU A 7 -11.94 7.10 0.82
CA LEU A 7 -10.78 6.33 1.26
C LEU A 7 -11.12 4.84 1.16
N ILE A 8 -10.48 4.13 0.25
CA ILE A 8 -10.76 2.73 -0.04
C ILE A 8 -9.61 1.87 0.44
N LYS A 9 -9.90 0.91 1.31
CA LYS A 9 -8.94 -0.10 1.73
C LYS A 9 -9.14 -1.37 0.91
N LEU A 10 -8.10 -1.80 0.19
CA LEU A 10 -8.04 -3.10 -0.46
C LEU A 10 -7.35 -4.08 0.49
N GLY A 11 -8.11 -5.01 1.05
CA GLY A 11 -7.54 -6.05 1.90
C GLY A 11 -6.54 -6.93 1.14
N GLY A 12 -5.48 -7.35 1.80
CA GLY A 12 -4.49 -8.23 1.20
C GLY A 12 -5.07 -9.56 0.70
N SER A 13 -6.10 -10.08 1.37
CA SER A 13 -6.81 -11.30 0.95
C SER A 13 -7.67 -11.12 -0.32
N VAL A 14 -7.97 -9.88 -0.70
CA VAL A 14 -8.66 -9.57 -1.95
C VAL A 14 -7.65 -9.45 -3.09
N ALA A 15 -6.56 -8.74 -2.84
CA ALA A 15 -5.52 -8.48 -3.84
C ALA A 15 -4.58 -9.67 -4.09
N THR A 16 -4.56 -10.67 -3.19
CA THR A 16 -3.66 -11.83 -3.30
C THR A 16 -4.36 -13.12 -2.93
N PHE A 17 -3.82 -14.25 -3.39
CA PHE A 17 -4.24 -15.57 -2.94
C PHE A 17 -3.58 -15.90 -1.60
N LYS A 18 -4.37 -16.00 -0.54
CA LYS A 18 -3.88 -16.24 0.82
C LYS A 18 -3.05 -17.53 0.95
N GLU A 19 -3.45 -18.56 0.21
CA GLU A 19 -2.84 -19.90 0.25
C GLU A 19 -1.57 -20.03 -0.60
N ARG A 20 -1.22 -19.00 -1.37
CA ARG A 20 -0.08 -19.02 -2.29
C ARG A 20 0.88 -17.88 -1.96
N PRO A 21 2.11 -18.15 -1.54
CA PRO A 21 3.11 -17.12 -1.33
C PRO A 21 3.32 -16.29 -2.60
N LEU A 22 3.40 -14.98 -2.45
CA LEU A 22 3.73 -14.03 -3.52
C LEU A 22 2.83 -14.15 -4.78
N ALA A 23 1.56 -14.50 -4.58
CA ALA A 23 0.61 -14.69 -5.67
C ALA A 23 -0.47 -13.60 -5.65
N ALA A 24 -0.40 -12.67 -6.61
CA ALA A 24 -1.42 -11.65 -6.81
C ALA A 24 -2.68 -12.25 -7.45
N ASN A 25 -3.85 -11.81 -7.00
CA ASN A 25 -5.13 -12.12 -7.61
C ASN A 25 -5.43 -11.08 -8.71
N ILE A 26 -4.84 -11.31 -9.88
CA ILE A 26 -4.92 -10.37 -11.01
C ILE A 26 -6.37 -10.11 -11.41
N ASP A 27 -7.22 -11.13 -11.48
CA ASP A 27 -8.63 -10.97 -11.88
C ASP A 27 -9.39 -10.06 -10.91
N ALA A 28 -9.18 -10.22 -9.61
CA ALA A 28 -9.79 -9.36 -8.60
C ALA A 28 -9.25 -7.92 -8.70
N ILE A 29 -7.95 -7.73 -8.85
CA ILE A 29 -7.33 -6.40 -9.00
C ILE A 29 -7.84 -5.69 -10.24
N GLU A 30 -7.94 -6.37 -11.38
CA GLU A 30 -8.48 -5.82 -12.61
C GLU A 30 -9.97 -5.51 -12.51
N GLY A 31 -10.74 -6.39 -11.87
CA GLY A 31 -12.16 -6.15 -11.61
C GLY A 31 -12.40 -4.90 -10.78
N ILE A 32 -11.62 -4.71 -9.71
CA ILE A 32 -11.66 -3.53 -8.86
C ILE A 32 -11.24 -2.29 -9.65
N SER A 33 -10.16 -2.38 -10.42
CA SER A 33 -9.67 -1.26 -11.24
C SER A 33 -10.76 -0.78 -12.21
N ARG A 34 -11.45 -1.71 -12.87
CA ARG A 34 -12.60 -1.38 -13.73
C ARG A 34 -13.78 -0.77 -12.96
N ALA A 35 -14.06 -1.25 -11.76
CA ALA A 35 -15.14 -0.69 -10.93
C ALA A 35 -14.85 0.75 -10.50
N LEU A 36 -13.59 1.05 -10.17
CA LEU A 36 -13.17 2.39 -9.75
C LEU A 36 -13.34 3.45 -10.86
N THR A 37 -13.32 3.06 -12.14
CA THR A 37 -13.55 4.01 -13.25
C THR A 37 -14.96 4.61 -13.26
N ARG A 38 -15.91 4.01 -12.53
CA ARG A 38 -17.29 4.48 -12.43
C ARG A 38 -17.50 5.51 -11.33
N LEU A 39 -16.48 5.76 -10.51
CA LEU A 39 -16.57 6.72 -9.41
C LEU A 39 -16.12 8.10 -9.91
N ASP A 40 -17.01 9.08 -9.77
CA ASP A 40 -16.73 10.50 -10.11
C ASP A 40 -16.48 11.33 -8.85
N ILE A 41 -15.69 10.81 -7.95
CA ILE A 41 -15.27 11.49 -6.71
C ILE A 41 -13.77 11.27 -6.51
N PRO A 42 -13.08 12.16 -5.76
CA PRO A 42 -11.70 11.93 -5.35
C PRO A 42 -11.53 10.62 -4.59
N ILE A 43 -10.48 9.87 -4.90
CA ILE A 43 -10.21 8.54 -4.33
C ILE A 43 -8.78 8.51 -3.78
N ILE A 44 -8.63 7.91 -2.60
CA ILE A 44 -7.34 7.49 -2.04
C ILE A 44 -7.45 5.99 -1.77
N ILE A 45 -6.43 5.23 -2.14
CA ILE A 45 -6.38 3.78 -1.94
C ILE A 45 -5.26 3.42 -0.96
N VAL A 46 -5.60 2.51 -0.04
CA VAL A 46 -4.63 1.84 0.84
C VAL A 46 -4.79 0.34 0.65
N HIS A 47 -3.73 -0.38 0.31
CA HIS A 47 -3.82 -1.84 0.23
C HIS A 47 -2.96 -2.56 1.27
N GLY A 48 -3.40 -3.75 1.66
CA GLY A 48 -2.66 -4.63 2.54
C GLY A 48 -1.61 -5.45 1.79
N GLY A 49 -0.77 -6.17 2.55
CA GLY A 49 0.30 -6.99 2.01
C GLY A 49 -0.14 -8.35 1.48
N GLY A 50 -1.22 -8.90 2.02
CA GLY A 50 -1.66 -10.25 1.67
C GLY A 50 -0.52 -11.27 1.71
N SER A 51 -0.43 -12.15 0.71
CA SER A 51 0.63 -13.15 0.63
C SER A 51 2.03 -12.57 0.35
N PHE A 52 2.13 -11.34 -0.15
CA PHE A 52 3.41 -10.64 -0.36
C PHE A 52 4.03 -10.15 0.95
N GLY A 53 3.23 -9.58 1.83
CA GLY A 53 3.71 -9.09 3.12
C GLY A 53 3.81 -10.21 4.16
N HIS A 54 2.76 -11.01 4.30
CA HIS A 54 2.66 -12.02 5.35
C HIS A 54 3.73 -13.12 5.24
N TYR A 55 3.97 -13.63 4.03
CA TYR A 55 4.95 -14.70 3.80
C TYR A 55 6.35 -14.33 4.34
N TRP A 56 6.83 -13.16 3.98
CA TRP A 56 8.16 -12.71 4.40
C TRP A 56 8.19 -12.25 5.85
N SER A 57 7.14 -11.60 6.33
CA SER A 57 7.06 -11.18 7.73
C SER A 57 7.12 -12.37 8.67
N VAL A 58 6.45 -13.46 8.36
CA VAL A 58 6.51 -14.71 9.13
C VAL A 58 7.90 -15.34 9.05
N LYS A 59 8.48 -15.40 7.84
CA LYS A 59 9.80 -16.00 7.62
C LYS A 59 10.91 -15.29 8.41
N TYR A 60 10.84 -13.98 8.56
CA TYR A 60 11.81 -13.15 9.27
C TYR A 60 11.36 -12.70 10.66
N ASP A 61 10.29 -13.30 11.19
CA ASP A 61 9.73 -13.01 12.53
C ASP A 61 9.50 -11.51 12.77
N MET A 62 8.88 -10.85 11.81
CA MET A 62 8.63 -9.40 11.84
C MET A 62 7.20 -9.10 12.28
N HIS A 63 7.07 -8.10 13.15
CA HIS A 63 5.80 -7.72 13.78
C HIS A 63 5.57 -6.20 13.75
N THR A 64 4.42 -5.77 14.25
CA THR A 64 4.07 -4.36 14.44
C THR A 64 4.83 -3.69 15.58
N LYS A 65 5.48 -4.47 16.43
CA LYS A 65 6.33 -3.94 17.51
C LYS A 65 7.72 -3.59 16.97
N PRO A 66 8.22 -2.37 17.21
CA PRO A 66 9.55 -1.98 16.78
C PRO A 66 10.64 -2.87 17.37
N ALA A 67 11.53 -3.37 16.51
CA ALA A 67 12.67 -4.19 16.92
C ALA A 67 13.82 -4.10 15.91
N ASN A 68 15.00 -4.59 16.31
CA ASN A 68 16.16 -4.74 15.44
C ASN A 68 15.99 -6.04 14.65
N TYR A 69 15.32 -5.95 13.50
CA TYR A 69 15.15 -7.09 12.60
C TYR A 69 16.38 -7.32 11.72
N ASP A 70 16.46 -8.52 11.15
CA ASP A 70 17.46 -8.81 10.11
C ASP A 70 17.31 -7.84 8.93
N VAL A 71 18.37 -7.12 8.61
CA VAL A 71 18.34 -6.07 7.57
C VAL A 71 18.07 -6.64 6.17
N HIS A 72 18.50 -7.87 5.90
CA HIS A 72 18.16 -8.54 4.65
C HIS A 72 16.65 -8.82 4.58
N GLY A 73 16.07 -9.28 5.68
CA GLY A 73 14.63 -9.49 5.79
C GLY A 73 13.85 -8.18 5.63
N VAL A 74 14.31 -7.08 6.22
CA VAL A 74 13.73 -5.74 6.03
C VAL A 74 13.69 -5.38 4.54
N SER A 75 14.80 -5.56 3.83
CA SER A 75 14.89 -5.30 2.39
C SER A 75 13.91 -6.16 1.59
N ILE A 76 13.85 -7.45 1.88
CA ILE A 76 12.97 -8.40 1.18
C ILE A 76 11.48 -8.05 1.38
N VAL A 77 11.06 -7.74 2.62
CA VAL A 77 9.67 -7.35 2.91
C VAL A 77 9.31 -6.08 2.16
N HIS A 78 10.16 -5.06 2.23
CA HIS A 78 9.95 -3.78 1.55
C HIS A 78 9.79 -3.96 0.03
N GLU A 79 10.73 -4.65 -0.61
CA GLU A 79 10.69 -4.91 -2.05
C GLU A 79 9.47 -5.74 -2.47
N SER A 80 9.06 -6.71 -1.66
CA SER A 80 7.85 -7.49 -1.90
C SER A 80 6.59 -6.63 -1.90
N MET A 81 6.49 -5.68 -0.97
CA MET A 81 5.36 -4.75 -0.90
C MET A 81 5.35 -3.76 -2.07
N ILE A 82 6.51 -3.28 -2.50
CA ILE A 82 6.65 -2.46 -3.71
C ILE A 82 6.20 -3.25 -4.94
N ALA A 83 6.58 -4.52 -5.06
CA ALA A 83 6.18 -5.37 -6.17
C ALA A 83 4.65 -5.54 -6.25
N LEU A 84 3.98 -5.79 -5.12
CA LEU A 84 2.52 -5.86 -5.09
C LEU A 84 1.88 -4.52 -5.47
N ASN A 85 2.39 -3.42 -4.91
CA ASN A 85 1.89 -2.08 -5.27
C ASN A 85 2.03 -1.81 -6.77
N GLN A 86 3.14 -2.21 -7.38
CA GLN A 86 3.36 -2.03 -8.81
C GLN A 86 2.36 -2.82 -9.66
N ILE A 87 1.99 -4.03 -9.24
CA ILE A 87 0.95 -4.83 -9.91
C ILE A 87 -0.40 -4.10 -9.86
N ILE A 88 -0.78 -3.58 -8.70
CA ILE A 88 -2.03 -2.83 -8.51
C ILE A 88 -2.04 -1.55 -9.35
N VAL A 89 -0.99 -0.74 -9.26
CA VAL A 89 -0.83 0.51 -10.01
C VAL A 89 -0.89 0.26 -11.52
N ASN A 90 -0.18 -0.74 -12.02
CA ASN A 90 -0.21 -1.10 -13.45
C ASN A 90 -1.61 -1.52 -13.92
N SER A 91 -2.34 -2.27 -13.10
CA SER A 91 -3.72 -2.65 -13.41
C SER A 91 -4.64 -1.42 -13.50
N MET A 92 -4.49 -0.47 -12.58
CA MET A 92 -5.26 0.77 -12.59
C MET A 92 -4.95 1.63 -13.83
N ILE A 93 -3.67 1.73 -14.23
CA ILE A 93 -3.27 2.43 -15.47
C ILE A 93 -3.92 1.77 -16.69
N ARG A 94 -3.87 0.45 -16.79
CA ARG A 94 -4.52 -0.28 -17.89
C ARG A 94 -6.04 -0.06 -17.94
N ALA A 95 -6.67 0.18 -16.81
CA ALA A 95 -8.08 0.53 -16.73
C ALA A 95 -8.40 1.99 -17.09
N GLY A 96 -7.38 2.82 -17.35
CA GLY A 96 -7.55 4.25 -17.67
C GLY A 96 -7.61 5.18 -16.45
N LEU A 97 -7.22 4.69 -15.27
CA LEU A 97 -7.11 5.49 -14.05
C LEU A 97 -5.73 6.16 -13.96
N ASN A 98 -5.61 7.12 -13.06
CA ASN A 98 -4.37 7.87 -12.82
C ASN A 98 -3.81 7.58 -11.42
N PRO A 99 -3.32 6.37 -11.15
CA PRO A 99 -2.77 6.03 -9.83
C PRO A 99 -1.41 6.71 -9.61
N TYR A 100 -1.12 7.04 -8.35
CA TYR A 100 0.18 7.54 -7.91
C TYR A 100 0.62 6.74 -6.67
N GLY A 101 1.54 5.80 -6.87
CA GLY A 101 2.07 4.96 -5.80
C GLY A 101 2.95 5.73 -4.84
N ILE A 102 2.71 5.61 -3.54
CA ILE A 102 3.47 6.29 -2.49
C ILE A 102 3.83 5.28 -1.41
N SER A 103 5.13 5.10 -1.16
CA SER A 103 5.58 4.29 -0.04
C SER A 103 5.17 4.91 1.29
N PRO A 104 4.67 4.14 2.27
CA PRO A 104 4.31 4.66 3.58
C PRO A 104 5.47 5.32 4.31
N SER A 105 6.72 4.91 4.06
CA SER A 105 7.91 5.55 4.62
C SER A 105 8.09 7.02 4.20
N ALA A 106 7.50 7.42 3.08
CA ALA A 106 7.46 8.82 2.64
C ALA A 106 6.38 9.65 3.36
N LEU A 107 5.46 9.00 4.06
CA LEU A 107 4.28 9.60 4.69
C LEU A 107 4.36 9.66 6.21
N THR A 108 5.32 8.95 6.79
CA THR A 108 5.45 8.79 8.24
C THR A 108 6.87 9.08 8.71
N THR A 109 6.99 9.49 9.96
CA THR A 109 8.23 9.43 10.74
C THR A 109 8.01 8.39 11.82
N GLY A 110 8.63 7.22 11.67
CA GLY A 110 8.23 6.04 12.44
C GLY A 110 6.77 5.69 12.15
N HIS A 111 5.94 5.62 13.20
CA HIS A 111 4.50 5.38 13.08
C HIS A 111 3.67 6.68 13.03
N LYS A 112 4.30 7.83 13.11
CA LYS A 112 3.58 9.12 13.15
C LYS A 112 3.41 9.67 11.73
N PRO A 113 2.19 10.05 11.33
CA PRO A 113 1.99 10.65 10.02
C PRO A 113 2.64 12.03 9.94
N ILE A 114 3.22 12.34 8.79
CA ILE A 114 3.73 13.66 8.46
C ILE A 114 2.55 14.49 7.91
N VAL A 115 2.02 15.41 8.71
CA VAL A 115 0.80 16.15 8.40
C VAL A 115 0.85 16.87 7.05
N SER A 116 1.99 17.48 6.69
CA SER A 116 2.16 18.13 5.39
C SER A 116 2.07 17.16 4.22
N LYS A 117 2.54 15.92 4.39
CA LYS A 117 2.45 14.86 3.38
C LYS A 117 1.02 14.33 3.23
N ILE A 118 0.29 14.19 4.33
CA ILE A 118 -1.14 13.83 4.28
C ILE A 118 -1.96 14.90 3.54
N LYS A 119 -1.68 16.18 3.78
CA LYS A 119 -2.31 17.29 3.04
C LYS A 119 -1.98 17.23 1.52
N GLN A 120 -0.75 16.85 1.15
CA GLN A 120 -0.37 16.66 -0.26
C GLN A 120 -1.15 15.51 -0.92
N ILE A 121 -1.30 14.38 -0.22
CA ILE A 121 -2.12 13.25 -0.72
C ILE A 121 -3.56 13.69 -0.99
N TYR A 122 -4.13 14.45 -0.07
CA TYR A 122 -5.48 15.00 -0.25
C TYR A 122 -5.57 15.91 -1.48
N ALA A 123 -4.61 16.82 -1.65
CA ALA A 123 -4.55 17.70 -2.81
C ALA A 123 -4.37 16.92 -4.13
N MET A 124 -3.56 15.85 -4.13
CA MET A 124 -3.42 14.96 -5.29
C MET A 124 -4.75 14.32 -5.67
N ALA A 125 -5.50 13.80 -4.69
CA ALA A 125 -6.81 13.21 -4.94
C ALA A 125 -7.79 14.23 -5.54
N GLN A 126 -7.76 15.47 -5.06
CA GLN A 126 -8.59 16.56 -5.61
C GLN A 126 -8.19 16.93 -7.04
N SER A 127 -6.96 16.66 -7.46
CA SER A 127 -6.46 16.91 -8.83
C SER A 127 -6.68 15.75 -9.80
N LYS A 128 -7.51 14.77 -9.45
CA LYS A 128 -7.82 13.54 -10.22
C LYS A 128 -6.68 12.53 -10.32
N LEU A 129 -5.61 12.67 -9.54
CA LEU A 129 -4.72 11.56 -9.24
C LEU A 129 -5.39 10.64 -8.22
N ILE A 130 -5.00 9.38 -8.21
CA ILE A 130 -5.41 8.42 -7.18
C ILE A 130 -4.17 8.02 -6.38
N PRO A 131 -3.91 8.65 -5.24
CA PRO A 131 -2.83 8.21 -4.35
C PRO A 131 -3.07 6.76 -3.92
N VAL A 132 -2.05 5.93 -4.07
CA VAL A 132 -2.08 4.51 -3.68
C VAL A 132 -0.94 4.26 -2.71
N THR A 133 -1.25 3.97 -1.46
CA THR A 133 -0.28 3.57 -0.45
C THR A 133 -0.60 2.19 0.11
N PHE A 134 0.25 1.64 0.94
CA PHE A 134 0.18 0.24 1.34
C PHE A 134 0.78 -0.02 2.71
N GLY A 135 0.54 -1.20 3.27
CA GLY A 135 1.28 -1.70 4.42
C GLY A 135 2.72 -2.02 4.05
N ASP A 136 3.67 -1.75 4.95
CA ASP A 136 5.09 -1.97 4.68
C ASP A 136 5.86 -2.13 6.00
N ILE A 137 7.13 -2.49 5.88
CA ILE A 137 8.08 -2.35 6.98
C ILE A 137 8.70 -0.96 6.94
N VAL A 138 8.65 -0.23 8.04
CA VAL A 138 9.15 1.14 8.13
C VAL A 138 10.23 1.28 9.20
N TYR A 139 11.19 2.15 8.95
CA TYR A 139 12.17 2.57 9.94
C TYR A 139 11.48 3.38 11.04
N VAL A 140 11.79 3.08 12.30
CA VAL A 140 11.22 3.79 13.45
C VAL A 140 12.27 4.72 14.06
N GLU A 141 13.28 4.14 14.70
CA GLU A 141 14.42 4.87 15.29
C GLU A 141 15.51 3.88 15.71
N GLY A 142 16.74 4.33 15.89
CA GLY A 142 17.82 3.54 16.50
C GLY A 142 18.01 2.14 15.88
N ALA A 143 18.04 2.05 14.55
CA ALA A 143 18.11 0.80 13.80
C ALA A 143 16.92 -0.17 14.02
N LYS A 144 15.79 0.32 14.54
CA LYS A 144 14.56 -0.46 14.70
C LYS A 144 13.61 -0.22 13.53
N TYR A 145 12.94 -1.29 13.14
CA TYR A 145 11.91 -1.30 12.11
C TYR A 145 10.62 -1.89 12.66
N SER A 146 9.53 -1.67 11.98
CA SER A 146 8.22 -2.16 12.39
C SER A 146 7.30 -2.33 11.18
N ILE A 147 6.42 -3.32 11.23
CA ILE A 147 5.34 -3.44 10.25
C ILE A 147 4.30 -2.34 10.51
N LEU A 148 4.00 -1.60 9.48
CA LEU A 148 2.91 -0.62 9.43
C LEU A 148 1.80 -1.18 8.53
N SER A 149 0.62 -1.41 9.09
CA SER A 149 -0.53 -2.01 8.38
C SER A 149 -1.82 -1.23 8.61
#